data_e3099a797fd4a0e72e845f9f6e5339a4
#
_entry.id   e3099a797fd4a0e72e845f9f6e5339a4
#
_cell.length_a   1.000
_cell.length_b   1.000
_cell.length_c   1.000
_cell.angle_alpha   90.00
_cell.angle_beta   90.00
_cell.angle_gamma   90.00
#
_symmetry.space_group_name_H-M   'P 1'
#
loop_
_entity.id
_entity.type
_entity.pdbx_description
1 polymer ?
#
loop_
_entity_poly.entity_id
_entity_poly.type
_entity_poly.pdbx_seq_one_letter_code
_entity_poly.pdbx_strand_id
1 'polypeptide(L)'
;MARINTNISSVVAQSNLAKSSKELSLRFERLSTGLKINRGADDPAGLIVSERIKSDIQGINAGVKNSERASSVIATTEAALNEVSDLLNSIKSLMVEAANTGGNSAEERNANQLQIDSALDSITRISNTASFGRLKLLNGSLDYTLSGIKNSAITKAQVWNASLINQANLQVTVDVVASAQKAGLYYNPGTTNPGRLLSAMSLEVTGAKGVQTFQFPVSATLSSVIAAVNNTTTFTGVSASLVNNNVNSGIVFRSGEYGSEQFVSVRRIGAPSTGDSWQTVSFANNADPALGSPANWALGTLQSASRDNGKDVQALVNGALGTGRGLSLSMNSSSLGVDILLNEDFAIRPAAANSTFNVTGGGALFQLGQDITAQQQTNLGIPSIAASYLGGTLVGGTVQYVSALKTGQGFSIADSVRTGDFTQANAILDKAIDEVSTLRGRLGAFERNVLQTNVRSLQSAFENLSASNSQIRDADFAQETSNLTRAQILSSSGTSVLSLANQQSQQVLQLLG
;
A
#
# COMPACT_ATOMS: atom_id res chain seq x y z
N MET A 1 -86.59 -5.88 31.28
CA MET A 1 -87.57 -4.89 30.86
C MET A 1 -87.45 -4.71 29.34
N ALA A 2 -88.44 -5.14 28.56
CA ALA A 2 -88.43 -4.92 27.12
C ALA A 2 -88.73 -3.43 26.84
N ARG A 3 -87.79 -2.70 26.29
CA ARG A 3 -87.94 -1.30 25.84
C ARG A 3 -88.37 -1.38 24.36
N ILE A 4 -89.54 -0.88 24.00
CA ILE A 4 -90.08 -0.94 22.68
C ILE A 4 -89.42 -0.01 21.68
N ASN A 5 -88.95 1.18 22.16
CA ASN A 5 -88.30 2.20 21.33
C ASN A 5 -86.77 1.99 21.08
N THR A 6 -86.13 1.10 21.82
CA THR A 6 -84.68 0.84 21.68
C THR A 6 -84.40 -0.65 21.85
N ASN A 7 -84.04 -1.31 20.74
CA ASN A 7 -83.60 -2.73 20.75
C ASN A 7 -82.09 -2.80 21.11
N ILE A 8 -81.79 -2.84 22.42
CA ILE A 8 -80.48 -2.90 22.91
C ILE A 8 -79.73 -4.16 22.42
N SER A 9 -80.39 -5.31 22.31
CA SER A 9 -79.85 -6.56 21.79
C SER A 9 -79.39 -6.42 20.33
N SER A 10 -80.15 -5.73 19.51
CA SER A 10 -79.82 -5.45 18.11
C SER A 10 -78.62 -4.49 18.00
N VAL A 11 -78.56 -3.43 18.83
CA VAL A 11 -77.46 -2.47 18.85
C VAL A 11 -76.17 -3.16 19.27
N VAL A 12 -76.22 -4.05 20.28
CA VAL A 12 -75.04 -4.82 20.72
C VAL A 12 -74.61 -5.80 19.64
N ALA A 13 -75.58 -6.47 18.99
CA ALA A 13 -75.26 -7.39 17.88
C ALA A 13 -74.68 -6.65 16.68
N GLN A 14 -75.19 -5.46 16.31
CA GLN A 14 -74.56 -4.61 15.27
C GLN A 14 -73.17 -4.17 15.62
N SER A 15 -72.90 -3.75 16.85
CA SER A 15 -71.55 -3.37 17.30
C SER A 15 -70.59 -4.53 17.21
N ASN A 16 -70.98 -5.74 17.63
CA ASN A 16 -70.15 -6.91 17.57
C ASN A 16 -69.93 -7.38 16.11
N LEU A 17 -70.96 -7.31 15.26
CA LEU A 17 -70.81 -7.60 13.84
C LEU A 17 -69.85 -6.62 13.15
N ALA A 18 -69.97 -5.33 13.42
CA ALA A 18 -69.07 -4.32 12.90
C ALA A 18 -67.60 -4.56 13.34
N LYS A 19 -67.37 -5.00 14.57
CA LYS A 19 -66.03 -5.38 15.06
C LYS A 19 -65.51 -6.63 14.33
N SER A 20 -66.33 -7.67 14.19
CA SER A 20 -65.95 -8.91 13.49
C SER A 20 -65.66 -8.66 12.00
N SER A 21 -66.45 -7.81 11.35
CA SER A 21 -66.23 -7.41 9.94
C SER A 21 -64.94 -6.63 9.75
N LYS A 22 -64.62 -5.71 10.70
CA LYS A 22 -63.36 -4.98 10.67
C LYS A 22 -62.16 -5.91 10.88
N GLU A 23 -62.30 -6.87 11.80
CA GLU A 23 -61.27 -7.86 12.05
C GLU A 23 -61.04 -8.79 10.84
N LEU A 24 -62.11 -9.21 10.21
CA LEU A 24 -62.08 -10.00 8.97
C LEU A 24 -61.32 -9.25 7.86
N SER A 25 -61.61 -7.97 7.65
CA SER A 25 -60.91 -7.13 6.66
C SER A 25 -59.43 -7.01 6.95
N LEU A 26 -59.04 -6.84 8.23
CA LEU A 26 -57.65 -6.77 8.66
C LEU A 26 -56.92 -8.10 8.38
N ARG A 27 -57.56 -9.26 8.66
CA ARG A 27 -56.97 -10.57 8.37
C ARG A 27 -56.77 -10.81 6.88
N PHE A 28 -57.71 -10.37 6.06
CA PHE A 28 -57.57 -10.40 4.60
C PHE A 28 -56.42 -9.52 4.11
N GLU A 29 -56.29 -8.31 4.64
CA GLU A 29 -55.20 -7.40 4.29
C GLU A 29 -53.83 -8.02 4.64
N ARG A 30 -53.67 -8.57 5.87
CA ARG A 30 -52.43 -9.23 6.30
C ARG A 30 -52.08 -10.47 5.49
N LEU A 31 -53.08 -11.28 5.17
CA LEU A 31 -52.85 -12.49 4.38
C LEU A 31 -52.52 -12.18 2.92
N SER A 32 -53.16 -11.13 2.36
CA SER A 32 -52.91 -10.69 0.99
C SER A 32 -51.54 -10.04 0.81
N THR A 33 -51.07 -9.30 1.81
CA THR A 33 -49.74 -8.61 1.77
C THR A 33 -48.60 -9.46 2.29
N GLY A 34 -48.90 -10.52 3.07
CA GLY A 34 -47.93 -11.29 3.81
C GLY A 34 -47.34 -10.54 5.00
N LEU A 35 -47.84 -9.35 5.34
CA LEU A 35 -47.28 -8.49 6.35
C LEU A 35 -48.22 -8.35 7.56
N LYS A 36 -47.69 -8.46 8.77
CA LYS A 36 -48.38 -8.20 10.03
C LYS A 36 -48.61 -6.72 10.23
N ILE A 37 -47.65 -5.87 9.80
CA ILE A 37 -47.68 -4.41 9.91
C ILE A 37 -47.82 -3.82 8.50
N ASN A 38 -49.01 -3.36 8.12
CA ASN A 38 -49.26 -2.70 6.84
C ASN A 38 -49.30 -1.18 6.99
N ARG A 39 -49.82 -0.69 8.12
CA ARG A 39 -50.03 0.73 8.38
C ARG A 39 -49.45 1.12 9.75
N GLY A 40 -49.12 2.40 9.90
CA GLY A 40 -48.66 2.92 11.17
C GLY A 40 -49.65 2.76 12.33
N ALA A 41 -50.96 2.54 12.03
CA ALA A 41 -51.97 2.27 13.03
C ALA A 41 -51.93 0.83 13.59
N ASP A 42 -51.31 -0.11 12.87
CA ASP A 42 -51.20 -1.52 13.28
C ASP A 42 -50.17 -1.71 14.41
N ASP A 43 -48.99 -1.09 14.25
CA ASP A 43 -47.91 -1.01 15.24
C ASP A 43 -46.95 0.13 14.87
N PRO A 44 -47.12 1.33 15.46
CA PRO A 44 -46.27 2.50 15.16
C PRO A 44 -44.80 2.27 15.49
N ALA A 45 -44.52 1.58 16.60
CA ALA A 45 -43.15 1.32 17.04
C ALA A 45 -42.43 0.30 16.14
N GLY A 46 -43.15 -0.82 15.84
CA GLY A 46 -42.64 -1.85 14.94
C GLY A 46 -42.40 -1.32 13.53
N LEU A 47 -43.29 -0.45 13.02
CA LEU A 47 -43.11 0.17 11.71
C LEU A 47 -41.88 1.04 11.64
N ILE A 48 -41.63 1.91 12.64
CA ILE A 48 -40.44 2.78 12.68
C ILE A 48 -39.17 1.94 12.68
N VAL A 49 -39.10 0.88 13.49
CA VAL A 49 -37.93 -0.01 13.54
C VAL A 49 -37.75 -0.75 12.21
N SER A 50 -38.83 -1.29 11.64
CA SER A 50 -38.81 -2.01 10.34
C SER A 50 -38.33 -1.10 9.20
N GLU A 51 -38.81 0.13 9.11
CA GLU A 51 -38.39 1.07 8.05
C GLU A 51 -36.93 1.49 8.22
N ARG A 52 -36.41 1.62 9.47
CA ARG A 52 -34.99 1.86 9.73
C ARG A 52 -34.15 0.65 9.27
N ILE A 53 -34.51 -0.56 9.68
CA ILE A 53 -33.82 -1.78 9.24
C ILE A 53 -33.82 -1.91 7.71
N LYS A 54 -34.93 -1.58 7.06
CA LYS A 54 -35.04 -1.59 5.61
C LYS A 54 -34.10 -0.57 4.94
N SER A 55 -33.96 0.61 5.54
CA SER A 55 -32.98 1.60 5.10
C SER A 55 -31.55 1.07 5.24
N ASP A 56 -31.21 0.43 6.38
CA ASP A 56 -29.90 -0.17 6.63
C ASP A 56 -29.61 -1.30 5.62
N ILE A 57 -30.59 -2.16 5.33
CA ILE A 57 -30.49 -3.22 4.31
C ILE A 57 -30.19 -2.63 2.92
N GLN A 58 -30.82 -1.51 2.55
CA GLN A 58 -30.54 -0.84 1.27
C GLN A 58 -29.11 -0.26 1.25
N GLY A 59 -28.66 0.34 2.36
CA GLY A 59 -27.29 0.82 2.52
C GLY A 59 -26.26 -0.31 2.41
N ILE A 60 -26.51 -1.45 3.05
CA ILE A 60 -25.66 -2.64 2.97
C ILE A 60 -25.57 -3.16 1.53
N ASN A 61 -26.69 -3.27 0.82
CA ASN A 61 -26.71 -3.69 -0.58
C ASN A 61 -25.89 -2.75 -1.48
N ALA A 62 -25.97 -1.43 -1.23
CA ALA A 62 -25.14 -0.46 -1.91
C ALA A 62 -23.66 -0.65 -1.59
N GLY A 63 -23.29 -0.90 -0.33
CA GLY A 63 -21.93 -1.19 0.12
C GLY A 63 -21.34 -2.45 -0.54
N VAL A 64 -22.12 -3.52 -0.65
CA VAL A 64 -21.72 -4.75 -1.35
C VAL A 64 -21.43 -4.46 -2.82
N LYS A 65 -22.35 -3.80 -3.53
CA LYS A 65 -22.16 -3.43 -4.96
C LYS A 65 -20.96 -2.52 -5.17
N ASN A 66 -20.71 -1.59 -4.25
CA ASN A 66 -19.53 -0.71 -4.31
C ASN A 66 -18.25 -1.51 -4.12
N SER A 67 -18.22 -2.47 -3.19
CA SER A 67 -17.06 -3.34 -2.96
C SER A 67 -16.78 -4.25 -4.17
N GLU A 68 -17.80 -4.81 -4.80
CA GLU A 68 -17.68 -5.60 -6.03
C GLU A 68 -17.16 -4.75 -7.21
N ARG A 69 -17.62 -3.50 -7.30
CA ARG A 69 -17.14 -2.57 -8.32
C ARG A 69 -15.68 -2.18 -8.06
N ALA A 70 -15.28 -1.98 -6.80
CA ALA A 70 -13.89 -1.74 -6.43
C ALA A 70 -13.01 -2.94 -6.79
N SER A 71 -13.46 -4.18 -6.53
CA SER A 71 -12.76 -5.39 -6.95
C SER A 71 -12.58 -5.45 -8.47
N SER A 72 -13.60 -5.09 -9.24
CA SER A 72 -13.51 -5.03 -10.71
C SER A 72 -12.49 -3.98 -11.21
N VAL A 73 -12.38 -2.83 -10.52
CA VAL A 73 -11.36 -1.81 -10.80
C VAL A 73 -9.96 -2.38 -10.54
N ILE A 74 -9.77 -3.07 -9.40
CA ILE A 74 -8.48 -3.67 -9.05
C ILE A 74 -8.11 -4.77 -10.04
N ALA A 75 -9.02 -5.68 -10.36
CA ALA A 75 -8.77 -6.75 -11.32
C ALA A 75 -8.36 -6.21 -12.72
N THR A 76 -9.01 -5.13 -13.18
CA THR A 76 -8.62 -4.45 -14.43
C THR A 76 -7.24 -3.82 -14.32
N THR A 77 -6.92 -3.24 -13.16
CA THR A 77 -5.59 -2.66 -12.89
C THR A 77 -4.51 -3.74 -12.88
N GLU A 78 -4.77 -4.86 -12.20
CA GLU A 78 -3.84 -6.01 -12.16
C GLU A 78 -3.60 -6.62 -13.54
N ALA A 79 -4.62 -6.75 -14.37
CA ALA A 79 -4.46 -7.25 -15.74
C ALA A 79 -3.50 -6.36 -16.56
N ALA A 80 -3.64 -5.03 -16.44
CA ALA A 80 -2.73 -4.10 -17.09
C ALA A 80 -1.30 -4.14 -16.51
N LEU A 81 -1.17 -4.32 -15.19
CA LEU A 81 0.14 -4.46 -14.53
C LEU A 81 0.83 -5.79 -14.87
N ASN A 82 0.09 -6.85 -15.15
CA ASN A 82 0.65 -8.12 -15.66
C ASN A 82 1.36 -7.89 -16.99
N GLU A 83 0.71 -7.22 -17.94
CA GLU A 83 1.30 -6.92 -19.25
C GLU A 83 2.55 -6.03 -19.10
N VAL A 84 2.53 -5.06 -18.18
CA VAL A 84 3.72 -4.24 -17.90
C VAL A 84 4.85 -5.08 -17.29
N SER A 85 4.53 -6.01 -16.39
CA SER A 85 5.52 -6.92 -15.81
C SER A 85 6.18 -7.80 -16.88
N ASP A 86 5.40 -8.30 -17.83
CA ASP A 86 5.92 -9.13 -18.94
C ASP A 86 6.81 -8.31 -19.88
N LEU A 87 6.44 -7.07 -20.16
CA LEU A 87 7.28 -6.14 -20.93
C LEU A 87 8.60 -5.82 -20.20
N LEU A 88 8.57 -5.56 -18.88
CA LEU A 88 9.78 -5.32 -18.10
C LEU A 88 10.71 -6.54 -18.08
N ASN A 89 10.15 -7.74 -17.93
CA ASN A 89 10.91 -8.98 -18.00
C ASN A 89 11.52 -9.21 -19.41
N SER A 90 10.80 -8.86 -20.46
CA SER A 90 11.33 -8.88 -21.84
C SER A 90 12.47 -7.89 -22.00
N ILE A 91 12.34 -6.65 -21.51
CA ILE A 91 13.43 -5.66 -21.51
C ILE A 91 14.65 -6.20 -20.76
N LYS A 92 14.44 -6.84 -19.61
CA LYS A 92 15.53 -7.46 -18.83
C LYS A 92 16.26 -8.55 -19.62
N SER A 93 15.53 -9.42 -20.31
CA SER A 93 16.10 -10.45 -21.17
C SER A 93 16.95 -9.85 -22.29
N LEU A 94 16.42 -8.85 -23.00
CA LEU A 94 17.13 -8.14 -24.08
C LEU A 94 18.38 -7.41 -23.56
N MET A 95 18.31 -6.83 -22.37
CA MET A 95 19.46 -6.14 -21.74
C MET A 95 20.57 -7.15 -21.38
N VAL A 96 20.19 -8.30 -20.80
CA VAL A 96 21.14 -9.38 -20.48
C VAL A 96 21.78 -9.96 -21.75
N GLU A 97 20.99 -10.17 -22.81
CA GLU A 97 21.49 -10.60 -24.10
C GLU A 97 22.48 -9.58 -24.69
N ALA A 98 22.14 -8.30 -24.68
CA ALA A 98 22.99 -7.23 -25.17
C ALA A 98 24.30 -7.07 -24.37
N ALA A 99 24.32 -7.45 -23.09
CA ALA A 99 25.52 -7.44 -22.25
C ALA A 99 26.57 -8.49 -22.71
N ASN A 100 26.17 -9.50 -23.48
CA ASN A 100 27.09 -10.46 -24.12
C ASN A 100 27.78 -9.83 -25.33
N THR A 101 28.62 -8.82 -25.10
CA THR A 101 29.29 -8.06 -26.16
C THR A 101 30.27 -8.87 -26.99
N GLY A 102 30.75 -10.03 -26.48
CA GLY A 102 31.64 -10.96 -27.22
C GLY A 102 30.89 -11.91 -28.17
N GLY A 103 29.60 -12.11 -27.94
CA GLY A 103 28.76 -13.02 -28.76
C GLY A 103 27.81 -12.32 -29.71
N ASN A 104 27.43 -11.06 -29.42
CA ASN A 104 26.44 -10.32 -30.20
C ASN A 104 27.08 -9.21 -31.04
N SER A 105 26.68 -9.10 -32.29
CA SER A 105 27.11 -8.03 -33.20
C SER A 105 26.53 -6.67 -32.76
N ALA A 106 27.06 -5.57 -33.31
CA ALA A 106 26.52 -4.23 -33.06
C ALA A 106 25.11 -4.08 -33.62
N GLU A 107 24.81 -4.73 -34.73
CA GLU A 107 23.50 -4.73 -35.40
C GLU A 107 22.46 -5.44 -34.54
N GLU A 108 22.79 -6.59 -33.95
CA GLU A 108 21.90 -7.32 -33.01
C GLU A 108 21.62 -6.52 -31.77
N ARG A 109 22.63 -5.88 -31.19
CA ARG A 109 22.43 -4.99 -30.03
C ARG A 109 21.57 -3.77 -30.36
N ASN A 110 21.70 -3.22 -31.57
CA ASN A 110 20.82 -2.14 -32.04
C ASN A 110 19.39 -2.65 -32.24
N ALA A 111 19.20 -3.87 -32.76
CA ALA A 111 17.87 -4.47 -32.87
C ALA A 111 17.23 -4.70 -31.48
N ASN A 112 18.00 -5.16 -30.51
CA ASN A 112 17.56 -5.32 -29.12
C ASN A 112 17.18 -3.95 -28.51
N GLN A 113 17.94 -2.89 -28.78
CA GLN A 113 17.60 -1.55 -28.31
C GLN A 113 16.28 -1.06 -28.90
N LEU A 114 16.02 -1.26 -30.19
CA LEU A 114 14.74 -0.91 -30.82
C LEU A 114 13.55 -1.64 -30.19
N GLN A 115 13.75 -2.90 -29.79
CA GLN A 115 12.73 -3.68 -29.07
C GLN A 115 12.50 -3.11 -27.67
N ILE A 116 13.57 -2.71 -26.94
CA ILE A 116 13.47 -2.04 -25.65
C ILE A 116 12.71 -0.72 -25.79
N ASP A 117 13.05 0.13 -26.77
CA ASP A 117 12.36 1.40 -27.02
C ASP A 117 10.87 1.18 -27.27
N SER A 118 10.52 0.18 -28.10
CA SER A 118 9.12 -0.18 -28.39
C SER A 118 8.38 -0.71 -27.15
N ALA A 119 9.04 -1.48 -26.29
CA ALA A 119 8.48 -1.98 -25.04
C ALA A 119 8.22 -0.84 -24.06
N LEU A 120 9.15 0.13 -23.92
CA LEU A 120 9.00 1.32 -23.08
C LEU A 120 7.85 2.23 -23.55
N ASP A 121 7.69 2.39 -24.87
CA ASP A 121 6.56 3.10 -25.45
C ASP A 121 5.24 2.37 -25.20
N SER A 122 5.25 1.04 -25.24
CA SER A 122 4.09 0.21 -24.91
C SER A 122 3.70 0.32 -23.42
N ILE A 123 4.67 0.31 -22.50
CA ILE A 123 4.44 0.56 -21.07
C ILE A 123 3.76 1.93 -20.86
N THR A 124 4.31 2.97 -21.48
CA THR A 124 3.73 4.32 -21.39
C THR A 124 2.33 4.38 -22.01
N ARG A 125 2.09 3.68 -23.12
CA ARG A 125 0.77 3.57 -23.74
C ARG A 125 -0.22 2.85 -22.81
N ILE A 126 0.17 1.73 -22.21
CA ILE A 126 -0.67 0.99 -21.25
C ILE A 126 -1.02 1.90 -20.07
N SER A 127 -0.05 2.62 -19.51
CA SER A 127 -0.28 3.58 -18.44
C SER A 127 -1.37 4.61 -18.80
N ASN A 128 -1.35 5.14 -20.01
CA ASN A 128 -2.28 6.16 -20.46
C ASN A 128 -3.64 5.61 -20.94
N THR A 129 -3.70 4.35 -21.37
CA THR A 129 -4.93 3.75 -21.94
C THR A 129 -5.70 2.92 -20.95
N ALA A 130 -5.05 2.26 -19.98
CA ALA A 130 -5.70 1.44 -18.97
C ALA A 130 -6.79 2.22 -18.24
N SER A 131 -8.04 1.76 -18.38
CA SER A 131 -9.19 2.46 -17.79
C SER A 131 -10.31 1.50 -17.46
N PHE A 132 -11.07 1.84 -16.42
CA PHE A 132 -12.33 1.19 -16.07
C PHE A 132 -13.47 2.19 -16.29
N GLY A 133 -14.25 1.99 -17.33
CA GLY A 133 -15.21 3.00 -17.81
C GLY A 133 -14.47 4.24 -18.32
N ARG A 134 -14.65 5.37 -17.63
CA ARG A 134 -13.94 6.64 -17.94
C ARG A 134 -12.78 6.94 -16.98
N LEU A 135 -12.62 6.12 -15.93
CA LEU A 135 -11.60 6.32 -14.91
C LEU A 135 -10.27 5.75 -15.42
N LYS A 136 -9.25 6.58 -15.54
CA LYS A 136 -7.87 6.17 -15.81
C LYS A 136 -7.27 5.56 -14.56
N LEU A 137 -6.58 4.41 -14.71
CA LEU A 137 -6.15 3.61 -13.56
C LEU A 137 -4.65 3.80 -13.25
N LEU A 138 -3.81 3.94 -14.28
CA LEU A 138 -2.36 3.81 -14.17
C LEU A 138 -1.58 5.05 -14.65
N ASN A 139 -2.26 6.15 -14.93
CA ASN A 139 -1.65 7.39 -15.40
C ASN A 139 -1.32 8.38 -14.27
N GLY A 140 -1.51 7.99 -13.00
CA GLY A 140 -1.31 8.85 -11.83
C GLY A 140 -2.53 9.67 -11.41
N SER A 141 -3.68 9.59 -12.12
CA SER A 141 -4.90 10.30 -11.71
C SER A 141 -5.50 9.79 -10.40
N LEU A 142 -5.16 8.57 -10.02
CA LEU A 142 -5.54 7.92 -8.75
C LEU A 142 -4.41 7.95 -7.73
N ASP A 143 -3.35 8.71 -7.96
CA ASP A 143 -2.29 8.92 -6.98
C ASP A 143 -2.63 10.06 -6.04
N TYR A 144 -1.92 10.14 -4.92
CA TYR A 144 -2.04 11.25 -3.99
C TYR A 144 -1.31 12.48 -4.52
N THR A 145 -1.93 13.64 -4.36
CA THR A 145 -1.31 14.92 -4.67
C THR A 145 -0.49 15.39 -3.49
N LEU A 146 0.82 15.51 -3.70
CA LEU A 146 1.76 15.97 -2.69
C LEU A 146 2.18 17.41 -2.95
N SER A 147 2.34 18.20 -1.90
CA SER A 147 2.81 19.59 -1.98
C SER A 147 3.82 19.90 -0.89
N GLY A 148 4.72 20.83 -1.18
CA GLY A 148 5.72 21.29 -0.21
C GLY A 148 6.90 20.32 0.00
N ILE A 149 7.13 19.35 -0.89
CA ILE A 149 8.30 18.48 -0.83
C ILE A 149 9.55 19.33 -1.05
N LYS A 150 10.48 19.24 -0.10
CA LYS A 150 11.80 19.86 -0.21
C LYS A 150 12.77 18.85 -0.79
N ASN A 151 13.20 19.03 -2.03
CA ASN A 151 14.12 18.13 -2.72
C ASN A 151 15.49 17.98 -2.00
N SER A 152 15.88 18.95 -1.17
CA SER A 152 17.07 18.85 -0.32
C SER A 152 16.93 17.84 0.84
N ALA A 153 15.73 17.40 1.15
CA ALA A 153 15.47 16.43 2.22
C ALA A 153 14.84 15.13 1.69
N ILE A 154 13.90 15.24 0.74
CA ILE A 154 13.14 14.13 0.21
C ILE A 154 13.30 14.09 -1.30
N THR A 155 13.90 13.03 -1.81
CA THR A 155 14.13 12.83 -3.23
C THR A 155 12.89 12.29 -3.95
N LYS A 156 12.16 11.34 -3.32
CA LYS A 156 10.91 10.77 -3.82
C LYS A 156 10.03 10.42 -2.63
N ALA A 157 8.75 10.74 -2.70
CA ALA A 157 7.75 10.28 -1.74
C ALA A 157 6.59 9.65 -2.50
N GLN A 158 6.17 8.46 -2.04
CA GLN A 158 5.02 7.75 -2.57
C GLN A 158 4.06 7.47 -1.43
N VAL A 159 2.84 7.99 -1.53
CA VAL A 159 1.76 7.72 -0.56
C VAL A 159 0.85 6.64 -1.11
N TRP A 160 0.63 5.59 -0.32
CA TRP A 160 -0.21 4.46 -0.68
C TRP A 160 -1.60 4.55 -0.08
N ASN A 161 -1.66 5.10 1.13
CA ASN A 161 -2.87 5.29 1.89
C ASN A 161 -2.73 6.56 2.72
N ALA A 162 -3.73 7.44 2.68
CA ALA A 162 -3.82 8.61 3.54
C ALA A 162 -5.28 8.85 3.90
N SER A 163 -5.56 9.00 5.19
CA SER A 163 -6.89 9.33 5.67
C SER A 163 -7.04 10.84 5.77
N LEU A 164 -7.72 11.44 4.80
CA LEU A 164 -8.00 12.88 4.73
C LEU A 164 -9.35 13.26 5.39
N ILE A 165 -9.72 12.53 6.46
CA ILE A 165 -11.02 12.69 7.12
C ILE A 165 -11.15 14.07 7.74
N ASN A 166 -12.10 14.87 7.25
CA ASN A 166 -12.39 16.22 7.75
C ASN A 166 -11.21 17.20 7.75
N GLN A 167 -10.16 16.88 6.98
CA GLN A 167 -8.98 17.73 6.82
C GLN A 167 -8.72 18.00 5.33
N ALA A 168 -8.47 19.26 5.01
CA ALA A 168 -8.09 19.64 3.65
C ALA A 168 -6.69 19.11 3.27
N ASN A 169 -5.81 18.94 4.25
CA ASN A 169 -4.43 18.49 4.07
C ASN A 169 -4.01 17.60 5.24
N LEU A 170 -3.28 16.54 4.94
CA LEU A 170 -2.55 15.74 5.93
C LEU A 170 -1.09 16.13 5.88
N GLN A 171 -0.59 16.78 6.93
CA GLN A 171 0.83 17.09 7.04
C GLN A 171 1.62 15.83 7.43
N VAL A 172 2.68 15.58 6.68
CA VAL A 172 3.64 14.51 6.96
C VAL A 172 4.96 15.15 7.38
N THR A 173 5.40 14.84 8.59
CA THR A 173 6.66 15.31 9.15
C THR A 173 7.64 14.16 9.21
N VAL A 174 8.83 14.34 8.64
CA VAL A 174 9.92 13.36 8.66
C VAL A 174 11.06 13.92 9.49
N ASP A 175 11.47 13.16 10.50
CA ASP A 175 12.54 13.52 11.43
C ASP A 175 13.56 12.39 11.52
N VAL A 176 14.80 12.62 11.11
CA VAL A 176 15.87 11.62 11.12
C VAL A 176 16.46 11.52 12.53
N VAL A 177 16.30 10.34 13.14
CA VAL A 177 16.79 10.04 14.49
C VAL A 177 18.20 9.44 14.47
N ALA A 178 18.45 8.55 13.50
CA ALA A 178 19.79 7.99 13.29
C ALA A 178 20.17 8.01 11.80
N SER A 179 21.40 8.42 11.52
CA SER A 179 21.91 8.56 10.16
C SER A 179 22.07 7.23 9.43
N ALA A 180 21.75 7.23 8.15
CA ALA A 180 22.19 6.18 7.24
C ALA A 180 23.72 6.20 7.13
N GLN A 181 24.33 5.01 7.04
CA GLN A 181 25.78 4.92 6.97
C GLN A 181 26.22 3.89 5.93
N LYS A 182 27.29 4.25 5.20
CA LYS A 182 28.04 3.30 4.38
C LYS A 182 28.96 2.47 5.28
N ALA A 183 29.16 1.22 4.94
CA ALA A 183 30.22 0.44 5.56
C ALA A 183 31.57 1.09 5.27
N GLY A 184 32.45 1.13 6.26
CA GLY A 184 33.74 1.78 6.11
C GLY A 184 34.84 1.11 6.92
N LEU A 185 35.93 0.68 6.26
CA LEU A 185 37.15 0.20 6.89
C LEU A 185 38.30 1.12 6.55
N TYR A 186 39.08 1.46 7.57
CA TYR A 186 40.18 2.41 7.49
C TYR A 186 41.52 1.69 7.70
N TYR A 187 42.49 2.00 6.85
CA TYR A 187 43.87 1.53 6.98
C TYR A 187 44.80 2.71 7.02
N ASN A 188 45.67 2.73 8.05
CA ASN A 188 46.74 3.69 8.14
C ASN A 188 48.08 2.96 8.23
N PRO A 189 49.02 3.18 7.28
CA PRO A 189 50.35 2.54 7.29
C PRO A 189 51.28 3.03 8.41
N GLY A 190 50.83 3.98 9.22
CA GLY A 190 51.64 4.58 10.28
C GLY A 190 52.62 5.66 9.78
N THR A 191 53.48 6.14 10.67
CA THR A 191 54.41 7.25 10.42
C THR A 191 55.72 6.81 9.77
N THR A 192 56.03 5.50 9.75
CA THR A 192 57.32 4.97 9.29
C THR A 192 57.49 5.03 7.77
N ASN A 193 56.41 4.83 7.02
CA ASN A 193 56.38 4.94 5.55
C ASN A 193 55.07 5.59 5.09
N PRO A 194 54.90 6.88 5.25
CA PRO A 194 53.66 7.54 4.92
C PRO A 194 53.35 7.38 3.44
N GLY A 195 52.10 6.98 3.14
CA GLY A 195 51.62 6.86 1.78
C GLY A 195 52.04 5.59 1.01
N ARG A 196 52.68 4.60 1.66
CA ARG A 196 53.14 3.36 1.04
C ARG A 196 52.83 2.12 1.89
N LEU A 197 52.71 0.97 1.26
CA LEU A 197 52.65 -0.32 1.95
C LEU A 197 54.03 -0.71 2.50
N LEU A 198 54.05 -1.22 3.73
CA LEU A 198 55.30 -1.61 4.42
C LEU A 198 55.90 -2.90 3.86
N SER A 199 55.05 -3.82 3.39
CA SER A 199 55.45 -5.11 2.81
C SER A 199 54.65 -5.47 1.58
N ALA A 200 55.16 -6.44 0.79
CA ALA A 200 54.36 -7.09 -0.25
C ALA A 200 53.19 -7.83 0.40
N MET A 201 52.00 -7.70 -0.17
CA MET A 201 50.82 -8.33 0.40
C MET A 201 49.76 -8.66 -0.65
N SER A 202 49.01 -9.69 -0.36
CA SER A 202 47.78 -9.99 -1.07
C SER A 202 46.60 -9.54 -0.24
N LEU A 203 45.72 -8.70 -0.81
CA LEU A 203 44.52 -8.21 -0.17
C LEU A 203 43.29 -8.84 -0.84
N GLU A 204 42.41 -9.40 -0.03
CA GLU A 204 41.10 -9.79 -0.43
C GLU A 204 40.09 -8.70 -0.02
N VAL A 205 39.42 -8.11 -1.00
CA VAL A 205 38.40 -7.08 -0.78
C VAL A 205 37.06 -7.70 -1.17
N THR A 206 36.14 -7.77 -0.21
CA THR A 206 34.79 -8.33 -0.36
C THR A 206 33.78 -7.25 -0.03
N GLY A 207 32.78 -7.10 -0.86
CA GLY A 207 31.62 -6.26 -0.64
C GLY A 207 30.32 -6.97 -1.00
N ALA A 208 29.23 -6.24 -1.02
CA ALA A 208 27.91 -6.80 -1.25
C ALA A 208 27.74 -7.44 -2.64
N LYS A 209 28.54 -7.06 -3.64
CA LYS A 209 28.45 -7.57 -5.02
C LYS A 209 29.39 -8.75 -5.29
N GLY A 210 30.48 -8.88 -4.53
CA GLY A 210 31.43 -9.98 -4.73
C GLY A 210 32.78 -9.78 -4.06
N VAL A 211 33.76 -10.59 -4.44
CA VAL A 211 35.11 -10.64 -3.87
C VAL A 211 36.17 -10.50 -4.96
N GLN A 212 37.23 -9.75 -4.67
CA GLN A 212 38.39 -9.62 -5.53
C GLN A 212 39.68 -9.69 -4.72
N THR A 213 40.67 -10.38 -5.26
CA THR A 213 41.99 -10.47 -4.65
C THR A 213 43.01 -9.65 -5.45
N PHE A 214 43.80 -8.86 -4.75
CA PHE A 214 44.83 -8.00 -5.31
C PHE A 214 46.21 -8.38 -4.73
N GLN A 215 47.26 -8.30 -5.55
CA GLN A 215 48.61 -8.49 -5.13
C GLN A 215 49.40 -7.17 -5.28
N PHE A 216 49.99 -6.72 -4.21
CA PHE A 216 50.78 -5.49 -4.19
C PHE A 216 52.22 -5.79 -3.82
N PRO A 217 53.21 -5.21 -4.55
CA PRO A 217 54.62 -5.32 -4.19
C PRO A 217 54.97 -4.48 -2.94
N VAL A 218 56.13 -4.71 -2.37
CA VAL A 218 56.67 -3.86 -1.29
C VAL A 218 56.78 -2.41 -1.74
N SER A 219 56.44 -1.49 -0.86
CA SER A 219 56.46 -0.02 -1.13
C SER A 219 55.44 0.44 -2.20
N ALA A 220 54.43 -0.39 -2.56
CA ALA A 220 53.34 0.07 -3.39
C ALA A 220 52.68 1.31 -2.77
N THR A 221 52.34 2.30 -3.60
CA THR A 221 51.71 3.54 -3.12
C THR A 221 50.24 3.28 -2.77
N LEU A 222 49.74 4.01 -1.76
CA LEU A 222 48.33 3.94 -1.41
C LEU A 222 47.41 4.31 -2.61
N SER A 223 47.89 5.24 -3.44
CA SER A 223 47.16 5.61 -4.67
C SER A 223 47.05 4.45 -5.65
N SER A 224 48.06 3.56 -5.77
CA SER A 224 47.98 2.38 -6.62
C SER A 224 46.98 1.33 -6.07
N VAL A 225 46.89 1.21 -4.74
CA VAL A 225 45.89 0.36 -4.08
C VAL A 225 44.50 0.89 -4.34
N ILE A 226 44.31 2.19 -4.19
CA ILE A 226 43.02 2.86 -4.47
C ILE A 226 42.59 2.65 -5.93
N ALA A 227 43.51 2.86 -6.88
CA ALA A 227 43.21 2.68 -8.29
C ALA A 227 42.82 1.22 -8.61
N ALA A 228 43.55 0.23 -8.04
CA ALA A 228 43.26 -1.18 -8.24
C ALA A 228 41.87 -1.54 -7.68
N VAL A 229 41.52 -1.09 -6.48
CA VAL A 229 40.21 -1.35 -5.87
C VAL A 229 39.11 -0.67 -6.68
N ASN A 230 39.29 0.60 -7.06
CA ASN A 230 38.28 1.36 -7.80
C ASN A 230 38.01 0.81 -9.21
N ASN A 231 39.01 0.22 -9.86
CA ASN A 231 38.81 -0.46 -11.15
C ASN A 231 37.92 -1.71 -11.04
N THR A 232 37.69 -2.21 -9.82
CA THR A 232 36.87 -3.41 -9.58
C THR A 232 35.63 -3.11 -8.75
N THR A 233 35.27 -1.82 -8.56
CA THR A 233 34.09 -1.41 -7.79
C THR A 233 32.79 -2.01 -8.33
N THR A 234 32.67 -2.19 -9.66
CA THR A 234 31.51 -2.82 -10.28
C THR A 234 31.34 -4.29 -9.85
N PHE A 235 32.45 -5.00 -9.59
CA PHE A 235 32.43 -6.41 -9.18
C PHE A 235 32.34 -6.60 -7.67
N THR A 236 32.93 -5.70 -6.88
CA THR A 236 32.97 -5.85 -5.43
C THR A 236 31.89 -5.00 -4.72
N GLY A 237 31.49 -3.88 -5.33
CA GLY A 237 30.67 -2.87 -4.67
C GLY A 237 31.44 -2.02 -3.66
N VAL A 238 32.78 -2.16 -3.62
CA VAL A 238 33.66 -1.41 -2.71
C VAL A 238 34.46 -0.38 -3.48
N SER A 239 34.47 0.85 -2.98
CA SER A 239 35.33 1.94 -3.45
C SER A 239 36.40 2.28 -2.40
N ALA A 240 37.53 2.78 -2.84
CA ALA A 240 38.59 3.24 -1.95
C ALA A 240 38.91 4.70 -2.22
N SER A 241 39.25 5.46 -1.18
CA SER A 241 39.71 6.84 -1.27
C SER A 241 40.77 7.15 -0.21
N LEU A 242 41.51 8.23 -0.42
CA LEU A 242 42.39 8.73 0.62
C LEU A 242 41.59 9.37 1.75
N VAL A 243 41.96 9.11 2.97
CA VAL A 243 41.42 9.81 4.13
C VAL A 243 41.85 11.28 4.07
N ASN A 244 40.87 12.21 4.14
CA ASN A 244 41.12 13.66 4.02
C ASN A 244 41.87 14.09 2.75
N ASN A 245 41.77 13.31 1.68
CA ASN A 245 42.49 13.57 0.43
C ASN A 245 44.01 13.72 0.58
N ASN A 246 44.59 13.12 1.64
CA ASN A 246 46.02 13.20 1.97
C ASN A 246 46.63 11.80 1.93
N VAL A 247 47.69 11.65 1.13
CA VAL A 247 48.41 10.38 0.93
C VAL A 247 48.94 9.79 2.24
N ASN A 248 49.28 10.66 3.20
CA ASN A 248 49.82 10.26 4.49
C ASN A 248 48.74 9.87 5.51
N SER A 249 47.46 10.09 5.18
CA SER A 249 46.35 9.87 6.12
C SER A 249 45.73 8.47 6.06
N GLY A 250 46.22 7.64 5.12
CA GLY A 250 45.68 6.28 4.94
C GLY A 250 44.59 6.17 3.90
N ILE A 251 44.01 4.97 3.83
CA ILE A 251 42.94 4.61 2.90
C ILE A 251 41.67 4.32 3.68
N VAL A 252 40.53 4.73 3.14
CA VAL A 252 39.21 4.25 3.53
C VAL A 252 38.61 3.41 2.39
N PHE A 253 38.15 2.21 2.74
CA PHE A 253 37.37 1.34 1.87
C PHE A 253 35.92 1.51 2.26
N ARG A 254 35.07 1.89 1.32
CA ARG A 254 33.64 2.16 1.57
C ARG A 254 32.73 1.34 0.66
N SER A 255 31.56 0.94 1.18
CA SER A 255 30.50 0.42 0.33
C SER A 255 29.99 1.51 -0.62
N GLY A 256 29.55 1.11 -1.81
CA GLY A 256 28.98 2.05 -2.79
C GLY A 256 27.68 2.69 -2.29
N GLU A 257 26.86 1.91 -1.59
CA GLU A 257 25.53 2.31 -1.13
C GLU A 257 25.42 2.31 0.39
N TYR A 258 24.36 2.93 0.91
CA TYR A 258 24.00 2.98 2.32
C TYR A 258 23.18 1.76 2.75
N GLY A 259 23.21 1.43 4.04
CA GLY A 259 22.29 0.47 4.64
C GLY A 259 22.94 -0.79 5.16
N SER A 260 22.20 -1.52 5.96
CA SER A 260 22.63 -2.73 6.69
C SER A 260 22.95 -3.91 5.78
N GLU A 261 22.43 -3.92 4.56
CA GLU A 261 22.74 -4.94 3.55
C GLU A 261 24.10 -4.74 2.90
N GLN A 262 24.67 -3.55 3.05
CA GLN A 262 25.99 -3.20 2.54
C GLN A 262 27.08 -3.51 3.55
N PHE A 263 28.17 -4.10 3.08
CA PHE A 263 29.31 -4.37 3.92
C PHE A 263 30.62 -4.20 3.14
N VAL A 264 31.70 -3.99 3.87
CA VAL A 264 33.06 -4.02 3.37
C VAL A 264 33.87 -4.97 4.24
N SER A 265 34.59 -5.88 3.62
CA SER A 265 35.56 -6.73 4.29
C SER A 265 36.91 -6.62 3.56
N VAL A 266 37.96 -6.31 4.29
CA VAL A 266 39.30 -6.23 3.75
C VAL A 266 40.22 -7.12 4.58
N ARG A 267 40.72 -8.17 3.96
CA ARG A 267 41.54 -9.17 4.61
C ARG A 267 42.86 -9.35 3.89
N ARG A 268 43.94 -9.35 4.65
CA ARG A 268 45.25 -9.77 4.14
C ARG A 268 45.28 -11.29 4.01
N ILE A 269 45.77 -11.78 2.87
CA ILE A 269 46.07 -13.19 2.65
C ILE A 269 47.56 -13.39 2.85
N GLY A 270 47.95 -14.39 3.65
CA GLY A 270 49.33 -14.70 4.00
C GLY A 270 49.79 -14.11 5.33
N ALA A 271 50.95 -14.59 5.81
CA ALA A 271 51.54 -14.11 7.06
C ALA A 271 52.13 -12.73 6.90
N PRO A 272 52.02 -11.83 7.91
CA PRO A 272 52.70 -10.55 7.91
C PRO A 272 54.20 -10.74 7.97
N SER A 273 54.94 -9.90 7.25
CA SER A 273 56.41 -9.80 7.43
C SER A 273 56.75 -9.20 8.78
N THR A 274 57.94 -9.50 9.31
CA THR A 274 58.39 -8.95 10.58
C THR A 274 58.34 -7.42 10.54
N GLY A 275 57.63 -6.81 11.49
CA GLY A 275 57.46 -5.35 11.57
C GLY A 275 56.27 -4.77 10.80
N ASP A 276 55.47 -5.60 10.12
CA ASP A 276 54.29 -5.17 9.39
C ASP A 276 53.02 -5.63 10.14
N SER A 277 52.26 -4.67 10.62
CA SER A 277 50.97 -4.87 11.25
C SER A 277 49.84 -4.35 10.34
N TRP A 278 49.57 -5.03 9.21
CA TRP A 278 48.34 -4.71 8.44
C TRP A 278 47.14 -4.91 9.35
N GLN A 279 46.46 -3.85 9.66
CA GLN A 279 45.25 -3.87 10.45
C GLN A 279 44.31 -2.80 9.92
N THR A 280 43.11 -3.21 9.60
CA THR A 280 42.00 -2.30 9.31
C THR A 280 41.23 -2.02 10.59
N VAL A 281 40.65 -0.85 10.69
CA VAL A 281 39.86 -0.40 11.83
C VAL A 281 38.51 0.11 11.36
N SER A 282 37.47 -0.10 12.19
CA SER A 282 36.16 0.52 12.02
C SER A 282 35.88 1.50 13.15
N PHE A 283 34.95 2.43 12.95
CA PHE A 283 34.49 3.34 13.98
C PHE A 283 33.29 2.76 14.72
N ALA A 284 33.39 2.69 16.05
CA ALA A 284 32.36 2.10 16.89
C ALA A 284 30.96 2.75 16.72
N ASN A 285 30.93 4.05 16.43
CA ASN A 285 29.69 4.81 16.23
C ASN A 285 29.41 5.17 14.77
N ASN A 286 30.24 4.72 13.83
CA ASN A 286 30.11 4.95 12.40
C ASN A 286 29.65 6.37 12.02
N ALA A 287 29.86 7.34 12.92
CA ALA A 287 29.83 8.72 12.52
C ALA A 287 30.93 8.84 11.48
N ASP A 288 30.61 9.24 10.25
CA ASP A 288 31.63 9.60 9.30
C ASP A 288 32.36 10.79 9.92
N PRO A 289 33.48 10.57 10.61
CA PRO A 289 34.14 11.70 11.20
C PRO A 289 34.66 12.51 10.02
N ALA A 290 34.47 13.80 10.05
CA ALA A 290 35.41 14.69 9.42
C ALA A 290 36.75 14.33 10.10
N LEU A 291 37.34 13.21 9.67
CA LEU A 291 38.57 12.68 10.23
C LEU A 291 39.64 13.73 10.01
N GLY A 292 39.92 14.46 11.06
CA GLY A 292 41.13 15.26 11.14
C GLY A 292 42.35 14.37 10.82
N SER A 293 43.51 14.93 10.76
CA SER A 293 44.77 14.21 10.54
C SER A 293 44.78 12.86 11.29
N PRO A 294 45.34 11.76 10.73
CA PRO A 294 45.48 10.45 11.38
C PRO A 294 46.07 10.49 12.79
N ALA A 295 46.84 11.54 13.10
CA ALA A 295 47.33 11.82 14.46
C ALA A 295 46.16 12.01 15.46
N ASN A 296 44.95 12.30 15.00
CA ASN A 296 43.75 12.54 15.82
C ASN A 296 42.77 11.37 15.78
N TRP A 297 43.14 10.24 15.21
CA TRP A 297 42.35 9.03 15.39
C TRP A 297 42.38 8.64 16.86
N ALA A 298 41.42 9.11 17.63
CA ALA A 298 41.37 8.81 19.06
C ALA A 298 41.27 7.30 19.23
N LEU A 299 42.34 6.69 19.75
CA LEU A 299 42.49 5.25 19.94
C LEU A 299 41.30 4.60 20.70
N GLY A 300 40.55 5.39 21.46
CA GLY A 300 39.35 4.92 22.19
C GLY A 300 38.11 4.70 21.36
N THR A 301 38.04 5.18 20.12
CA THR A 301 36.87 5.03 19.22
C THR A 301 37.13 4.05 18.07
N LEU A 302 38.37 3.60 17.89
CA LEU A 302 38.79 2.70 16.83
C LEU A 302 38.74 1.25 17.32
N GLN A 303 38.06 0.42 16.57
CA GLN A 303 38.03 -1.03 16.78
C GLN A 303 38.76 -1.73 15.64
N SER A 304 39.65 -2.67 15.99
CA SER A 304 40.26 -3.53 15.00
C SER A 304 39.17 -4.39 14.35
N ALA A 305 38.96 -4.25 13.06
CA ALA A 305 37.96 -4.96 12.33
C ALA A 305 38.43 -5.30 10.93
N SER A 306 38.18 -6.51 10.48
CA SER A 306 38.37 -6.93 9.08
C SER A 306 37.10 -6.81 8.25
N ARG A 307 35.96 -6.48 8.89
CA ARG A 307 34.66 -6.28 8.27
C ARG A 307 33.88 -5.18 9.00
N ASP A 308 33.18 -4.38 8.24
CA ASP A 308 32.20 -3.42 8.72
C ASP A 308 30.93 -3.49 7.91
N ASN A 309 29.79 -3.20 8.52
CA ASN A 309 28.47 -3.18 7.88
C ASN A 309 27.92 -1.74 7.90
N GLY A 310 27.22 -1.37 6.84
CA GLY A 310 26.47 -0.13 6.80
C GLY A 310 25.27 -0.13 7.76
N LYS A 311 24.63 1.03 7.90
CA LYS A 311 23.44 1.19 8.74
C LYS A 311 22.32 1.85 7.95
N ASP A 312 21.09 1.39 8.20
CA ASP A 312 19.89 1.97 7.63
C ASP A 312 19.53 3.27 8.35
N VAL A 313 18.91 4.19 7.64
CA VAL A 313 18.34 5.39 8.24
C VAL A 313 17.26 4.99 9.26
N GLN A 314 17.23 5.67 10.41
CA GLN A 314 16.11 5.60 11.34
C GLN A 314 15.46 6.98 11.41
N ALA A 315 14.19 7.05 11.08
CA ALA A 315 13.46 8.30 11.11
C ALA A 315 12.03 8.10 11.63
N LEU A 316 11.51 9.14 12.26
CA LEU A 316 10.13 9.23 12.67
C LEU A 316 9.30 9.88 11.55
N VAL A 317 8.15 9.29 11.26
CA VAL A 317 7.13 9.88 10.40
C VAL A 317 5.92 10.17 11.25
N ASN A 318 5.55 11.44 11.39
CA ASN A 318 4.49 11.89 12.31
C ASN A 318 4.65 11.35 13.74
N GLY A 319 5.89 11.23 14.22
CA GLY A 319 6.21 10.72 15.56
C GLY A 319 6.24 9.19 15.70
N ALA A 320 5.90 8.44 14.67
CA ALA A 320 6.03 6.98 14.65
C ALA A 320 7.31 6.54 13.93
N LEU A 321 7.99 5.52 14.46
CA LEU A 321 9.23 5.02 13.86
C LEU A 321 8.93 4.29 12.55
N GLY A 322 9.54 4.75 11.46
CA GLY A 322 9.52 4.10 10.16
C GLY A 322 10.58 2.99 10.05
N THR A 323 10.36 2.06 9.14
CA THR A 323 11.34 1.02 8.78
C THR A 323 12.28 1.56 7.72
N GLY A 324 13.56 1.70 8.06
CA GLY A 324 14.62 2.14 7.15
C GLY A 324 15.20 0.98 6.36
N ARG A 325 15.61 1.25 5.12
CA ARG A 325 16.45 0.39 4.28
C ARG A 325 17.36 1.29 3.42
N GLY A 326 18.61 1.39 3.78
CA GLY A 326 19.53 2.37 3.19
C GLY A 326 19.04 3.80 3.43
N LEU A 327 18.74 4.53 2.37
CA LEU A 327 18.17 5.88 2.40
C LEU A 327 16.62 5.86 2.28
N SER A 328 16.01 4.70 2.05
CA SER A 328 14.57 4.57 1.95
C SER A 328 13.94 4.35 3.32
N LEU A 329 12.81 4.99 3.56
CA LEU A 329 12.03 4.90 4.77
C LEU A 329 10.60 4.48 4.41
N SER A 330 10.11 3.42 5.02
CA SER A 330 8.73 2.95 4.84
C SER A 330 7.97 3.04 6.14
N MET A 331 6.77 3.59 6.09
CA MET A 331 5.83 3.61 7.20
C MET A 331 4.47 3.13 6.73
N ASN A 332 3.87 2.23 7.51
CA ASN A 332 2.53 1.72 7.22
C ASN A 332 1.68 1.74 8.50
N SER A 333 0.70 2.62 8.53
CA SER A 333 -0.31 2.71 9.58
C SER A 333 -1.71 2.76 8.99
N SER A 334 -2.74 2.66 9.83
CA SER A 334 -4.14 2.76 9.38
C SER A 334 -4.50 4.13 8.79
N SER A 335 -3.78 5.19 9.17
CA SER A 335 -4.03 6.57 8.74
C SER A 335 -3.09 7.06 7.64
N LEU A 336 -1.89 6.48 7.54
CA LEU A 336 -0.87 6.86 6.56
C LEU A 336 -0.01 5.67 6.20
N GLY A 337 0.07 5.36 4.91
CA GLY A 337 1.05 4.44 4.33
C GLY A 337 1.91 5.22 3.35
N VAL A 338 3.22 5.30 3.60
CA VAL A 338 4.14 6.10 2.79
C VAL A 338 5.51 5.43 2.68
N ASP A 339 6.07 5.49 1.48
CA ASP A 339 7.47 5.14 1.19
C ASP A 339 8.19 6.42 0.76
N ILE A 340 9.30 6.73 1.42
CA ILE A 340 10.06 7.96 1.23
C ILE A 340 11.50 7.60 0.91
N LEU A 341 12.04 8.11 -0.19
CA LEU A 341 13.48 8.11 -0.47
C LEU A 341 14.04 9.44 -0.01
N LEU A 342 14.86 9.39 1.02
CA LEU A 342 15.52 10.57 1.57
C LEU A 342 16.68 11.01 0.68
N ASN A 343 16.96 12.30 0.69
CA ASN A 343 18.19 12.83 0.12
C ASN A 343 19.38 12.42 0.99
N GLU A 344 20.52 12.13 0.38
CA GLU A 344 21.74 11.71 1.07
C GLU A 344 22.13 12.68 2.19
N ASP A 345 22.20 13.98 1.88
CA ASP A 345 22.57 15.02 2.85
C ASP A 345 21.63 15.09 4.06
N PHE A 346 20.36 14.84 3.87
CA PHE A 346 19.36 14.84 4.94
C PHE A 346 19.44 13.56 5.77
N ALA A 347 19.61 12.42 5.13
CA ALA A 347 19.62 11.11 5.77
C ALA A 347 20.85 10.86 6.65
N ILE A 348 21.99 11.56 6.37
CA ILE A 348 23.24 11.40 7.14
C ILE A 348 23.39 12.40 8.29
N ARG A 349 22.46 13.37 8.46
CA ARG A 349 22.51 14.43 9.48
C ARG A 349 21.37 14.29 10.49
N PRO A 350 21.52 13.50 11.57
CA PRO A 350 20.43 13.20 12.51
C PRO A 350 19.98 14.41 13.36
N ALA A 351 20.61 15.53 13.31
CA ALA A 351 20.23 16.75 14.03
C ALA A 351 19.75 17.86 13.10
N ALA A 352 19.51 17.55 11.82
CA ALA A 352 18.93 18.51 10.89
C ALA A 352 17.45 18.77 11.24
N ALA A 353 16.98 19.98 10.96
CA ALA A 353 15.57 20.31 11.13
C ALA A 353 14.70 19.31 10.35
N ASN A 354 13.58 18.91 10.94
CA ASN A 354 12.58 18.04 10.31
C ASN A 354 12.17 18.56 8.93
N SER A 355 11.80 17.67 8.04
CA SER A 355 11.21 17.99 6.74
C SER A 355 9.73 17.70 6.75
N THR A 356 8.95 18.60 6.20
CA THR A 356 7.48 18.46 6.13
C THR A 356 7.01 18.59 4.69
N PHE A 357 6.00 17.80 4.36
CA PHE A 357 5.21 17.95 3.15
C PHE A 357 3.72 17.68 3.43
N ASN A 358 2.85 18.05 2.54
CA ASN A 358 1.41 17.86 2.71
C ASN A 358 0.85 16.93 1.65
N VAL A 359 -0.02 16.03 2.07
CA VAL A 359 -0.93 15.30 1.19
C VAL A 359 -2.19 16.13 1.08
N THR A 360 -2.45 16.68 -0.12
CA THR A 360 -3.52 17.68 -0.35
C THR A 360 -4.78 17.08 -1.00
N GLY A 361 -4.75 15.81 -1.34
CA GLY A 361 -5.87 15.13 -1.97
C GLY A 361 -5.42 13.94 -2.82
N GLY A 362 -6.32 13.41 -3.64
CA GLY A 362 -6.04 12.26 -4.50
C GLY A 362 -6.35 10.92 -3.84
N GLY A 363 -5.88 9.85 -4.47
CA GLY A 363 -6.22 8.47 -4.13
C GLY A 363 -7.60 8.05 -4.65
N ALA A 364 -7.78 6.76 -4.88
CA ALA A 364 -9.07 6.16 -5.19
C ALA A 364 -9.87 5.98 -3.91
N LEU A 365 -10.97 6.74 -3.75
CA LEU A 365 -11.87 6.64 -2.62
C LEU A 365 -12.95 5.60 -2.89
N PHE A 366 -13.09 4.59 -2.04
CA PHE A 366 -14.12 3.58 -2.07
C PHE A 366 -15.03 3.69 -0.85
N GLN A 367 -16.34 3.82 -1.07
CA GLN A 367 -17.38 3.75 -0.04
C GLN A 367 -17.78 2.29 0.14
N LEU A 368 -17.40 1.69 1.27
CA LEU A 368 -17.57 0.27 1.52
C LEU A 368 -18.73 -0.06 2.47
N GLY A 369 -19.17 0.89 3.28
CA GLY A 369 -20.22 0.68 4.28
C GLY A 369 -21.57 1.29 3.89
N GLN A 370 -22.54 1.06 4.76
CA GLN A 370 -23.91 1.54 4.59
C GLN A 370 -24.06 3.05 4.81
N ASP A 371 -23.21 3.63 5.70
CA ASP A 371 -23.25 5.04 6.06
C ASP A 371 -22.11 5.80 5.39
N ILE A 372 -22.38 7.04 4.98
CA ILE A 372 -21.37 7.93 4.39
C ILE A 372 -20.55 8.54 5.53
N THR A 373 -19.73 7.70 6.13
CA THR A 373 -18.79 8.10 7.19
C THR A 373 -17.37 7.72 6.78
N ALA A 374 -16.42 8.43 7.30
CA ALA A 374 -15.02 8.22 7.01
C ALA A 374 -14.49 6.84 7.44
N GLN A 375 -15.07 6.23 8.49
CA GLN A 375 -14.72 4.87 8.92
C GLN A 375 -15.22 3.80 7.95
N GLN A 376 -16.21 4.13 7.14
CA GLN A 376 -16.79 3.22 6.13
C GLN A 376 -16.26 3.52 4.71
N GLN A 377 -15.25 4.38 4.63
CA GLN A 377 -14.51 4.71 3.41
C GLN A 377 -13.08 4.21 3.50
N THR A 378 -12.51 3.84 2.38
CA THR A 378 -11.09 3.51 2.28
C THR A 378 -10.49 4.17 1.05
N ASN A 379 -9.26 4.61 1.18
CA ASN A 379 -8.51 5.26 0.11
C ASN A 379 -7.32 4.38 -0.30
N LEU A 380 -7.03 4.34 -1.59
CA LEU A 380 -5.88 3.64 -2.15
C LEU A 380 -5.21 4.52 -3.20
N GLY A 381 -3.90 4.77 -3.05
CA GLY A 381 -3.09 5.45 -4.05
C GLY A 381 -2.61 4.47 -5.11
N ILE A 382 -2.84 4.82 -6.38
CA ILE A 382 -2.32 4.08 -7.53
C ILE A 382 -1.41 5.03 -8.33
N PRO A 383 -0.08 4.86 -8.24
CA PRO A 383 0.87 5.75 -8.91
C PRO A 383 0.86 5.57 -10.42
N SER A 384 1.45 6.52 -11.13
CA SER A 384 1.72 6.39 -12.56
C SER A 384 2.78 5.32 -12.80
N ILE A 385 2.51 4.42 -13.75
CA ILE A 385 3.47 3.42 -14.22
C ILE A 385 4.10 3.80 -15.57
N ALA A 386 3.95 5.03 -16.02
CA ALA A 386 4.62 5.48 -17.23
C ALA A 386 6.15 5.34 -17.08
N ALA A 387 6.85 5.06 -18.17
CA ALA A 387 8.29 4.83 -18.15
C ALA A 387 9.09 5.99 -17.53
N SER A 388 8.54 7.21 -17.52
CA SER A 388 9.13 8.41 -16.90
C SER A 388 8.94 8.50 -15.38
N TYR A 389 8.19 7.59 -14.76
CA TYR A 389 7.93 7.57 -13.31
C TYR A 389 8.31 6.25 -12.64
N LEU A 390 8.44 5.17 -13.43
CA LEU A 390 8.71 3.82 -12.95
C LEU A 390 10.20 3.58 -12.77
N GLY A 391 10.59 2.85 -11.73
CA GLY A 391 11.97 2.41 -11.50
C GLY A 391 12.89 3.47 -10.94
N GLY A 392 12.37 4.49 -10.24
CA GLY A 392 13.14 5.60 -9.69
C GLY A 392 14.33 5.16 -8.84
N THR A 393 15.54 5.14 -9.44
CA THR A 393 16.79 4.73 -8.82
C THR A 393 17.75 5.89 -8.75
N LEU A 394 18.42 6.08 -7.61
CA LEU A 394 19.41 7.14 -7.44
C LEU A 394 20.71 6.74 -8.13
N VAL A 395 21.08 7.46 -9.18
CA VAL A 395 22.32 7.26 -9.94
C VAL A 395 23.04 8.59 -10.07
N GLY A 396 24.25 8.67 -9.55
CA GLY A 396 25.05 9.89 -9.61
C GLY A 396 24.38 11.11 -8.95
N GLY A 397 23.58 10.90 -7.89
CA GLY A 397 22.88 11.99 -7.18
C GLY A 397 21.55 12.43 -7.83
N THR A 398 21.17 11.83 -8.96
CA THR A 398 19.90 12.09 -9.65
C THR A 398 19.04 10.83 -9.74
N VAL A 399 17.72 11.00 -9.65
CA VAL A 399 16.79 9.87 -9.82
C VAL A 399 16.63 9.57 -11.30
N GLN A 400 16.96 8.34 -11.68
CA GLN A 400 16.78 7.82 -13.03
C GLN A 400 15.59 6.85 -13.07
N TYR A 401 14.83 6.91 -14.13
CA TYR A 401 13.65 6.09 -14.37
C TYR A 401 13.89 5.15 -15.56
N VAL A 402 12.98 4.20 -15.77
CA VAL A 402 13.07 3.25 -16.88
C VAL A 402 13.16 3.95 -18.25
N SER A 403 12.62 5.15 -18.39
CA SER A 403 12.77 5.97 -19.60
C SER A 403 14.23 6.28 -19.95
N ALA A 404 15.14 6.25 -18.97
CA ALA A 404 16.56 6.47 -19.18
C ALA A 404 17.26 5.34 -19.97
N LEU A 405 16.61 4.16 -20.08
CA LEU A 405 17.07 3.04 -20.90
C LEU A 405 16.80 3.23 -22.41
N LYS A 406 16.03 4.27 -22.77
CA LYS A 406 15.70 4.57 -24.16
C LYS A 406 16.91 5.11 -24.91
N THR A 407 16.93 4.90 -26.20
CA THR A 407 17.99 5.43 -27.09
C THR A 407 18.25 6.91 -26.81
N GLY A 408 19.52 7.25 -26.53
CA GLY A 408 19.99 8.62 -26.29
C GLY A 408 19.69 9.23 -24.92
N GLN A 409 19.22 8.42 -23.96
CA GLN A 409 18.87 8.89 -22.59
C GLN A 409 19.93 8.53 -21.51
N GLY A 410 21.10 8.01 -21.91
CA GLY A 410 22.25 7.86 -21.02
C GLY A 410 22.46 6.46 -20.44
N PHE A 411 21.45 5.59 -20.44
CA PHE A 411 21.53 4.19 -19.97
C PHE A 411 21.03 3.20 -21.01
N SER A 412 21.06 3.58 -22.29
CA SER A 412 20.76 2.68 -23.40
C SER A 412 21.81 1.57 -23.51
N ILE A 413 21.53 0.52 -24.31
CA ILE A 413 22.51 -0.52 -24.61
C ILE A 413 23.81 0.09 -25.14
N ALA A 414 23.73 1.06 -26.07
CA ALA A 414 24.89 1.71 -26.64
C ALA A 414 25.74 2.45 -25.59
N ASP A 415 25.10 3.15 -24.65
CA ASP A 415 25.76 3.81 -23.54
C ASP A 415 26.42 2.80 -22.60
N SER A 416 25.71 1.72 -22.24
CA SER A 416 26.19 0.66 -21.37
C SER A 416 27.38 -0.10 -21.99
N VAL A 417 27.36 -0.35 -23.29
CA VAL A 417 28.49 -0.93 -24.03
C VAL A 417 29.69 0.02 -24.06
N ARG A 418 29.46 1.32 -24.30
CA ARG A 418 30.52 2.34 -24.33
C ARG A 418 31.22 2.49 -22.98
N THR A 419 30.48 2.38 -21.87
CA THR A 419 31.02 2.45 -20.49
C THR A 419 31.52 1.10 -20.01
N GLY A 420 31.15 -0.01 -20.65
CA GLY A 420 31.40 -1.37 -20.20
C GLY A 420 30.60 -1.78 -18.96
N ASP A 421 29.57 -0.98 -18.58
CA ASP A 421 28.81 -1.15 -17.36
C ASP A 421 27.30 -1.15 -17.61
N PHE A 422 26.68 -2.33 -17.48
CA PHE A 422 25.24 -2.55 -17.52
C PHE A 422 24.59 -2.51 -16.12
N THR A 423 25.38 -2.35 -15.07
CA THR A 423 24.90 -2.52 -13.68
C THR A 423 23.84 -1.49 -13.33
N GLN A 424 24.01 -0.23 -13.75
CA GLN A 424 23.09 0.84 -13.45
C GLN A 424 21.78 0.71 -14.23
N ALA A 425 21.87 0.36 -15.51
CA ALA A 425 20.71 0.07 -16.35
C ALA A 425 19.88 -1.09 -15.76
N ASN A 426 20.57 -2.16 -15.33
CA ASN A 426 19.92 -3.29 -14.67
C ASN A 426 19.30 -2.89 -13.32
N ALA A 427 19.95 -2.05 -12.51
CA ALA A 427 19.42 -1.58 -11.22
C ALA A 427 18.13 -0.77 -11.39
N ILE A 428 18.05 0.09 -12.42
CA ILE A 428 16.83 0.84 -12.76
C ILE A 428 15.70 -0.14 -13.13
N LEU A 429 16.02 -1.15 -13.91
CA LEU A 429 15.05 -2.13 -14.37
C LEU A 429 14.56 -3.05 -13.23
N ASP A 430 15.48 -3.53 -12.40
CA ASP A 430 15.13 -4.34 -11.22
C ASP A 430 14.24 -3.55 -10.26
N LYS A 431 14.53 -2.26 -10.04
CA LYS A 431 13.70 -1.38 -9.24
C LYS A 431 12.30 -1.22 -9.83
N ALA A 432 12.19 -1.11 -11.15
CA ALA A 432 10.89 -1.02 -11.84
C ALA A 432 10.07 -2.31 -11.68
N ILE A 433 10.71 -3.47 -11.81
CA ILE A 433 10.06 -4.77 -11.59
C ILE A 433 9.58 -4.90 -10.15
N ASP A 434 10.39 -4.46 -9.19
CA ASP A 434 10.04 -4.47 -7.76
C ASP A 434 8.86 -3.51 -7.46
N GLU A 435 8.84 -2.31 -8.06
CA GLU A 435 7.75 -1.35 -7.89
C GLU A 435 6.43 -1.91 -8.43
N VAL A 436 6.43 -2.51 -9.63
CA VAL A 436 5.23 -3.14 -10.21
C VAL A 436 4.78 -4.35 -9.38
N SER A 437 5.71 -5.20 -8.96
CA SER A 437 5.41 -6.38 -8.14
C SER A 437 4.83 -5.99 -6.77
N THR A 438 5.41 -4.96 -6.14
CA THR A 438 4.91 -4.42 -4.87
C THR A 438 3.53 -3.81 -5.02
N LEU A 439 3.28 -3.05 -6.08
CA LEU A 439 1.96 -2.47 -6.36
C LEU A 439 0.91 -3.58 -6.54
N ARG A 440 1.22 -4.61 -7.32
CA ARG A 440 0.34 -5.78 -7.51
C ARG A 440 0.07 -6.50 -6.19
N GLY A 441 1.11 -6.72 -5.38
CA GLY A 441 0.96 -7.32 -4.05
C GLY A 441 0.05 -6.50 -3.12
N ARG A 442 0.18 -5.16 -3.14
CA ARG A 442 -0.68 -4.25 -2.38
C ARG A 442 -2.14 -4.28 -2.86
N LEU A 443 -2.36 -4.26 -4.18
CA LEU A 443 -3.71 -4.35 -4.77
C LEU A 443 -4.39 -5.67 -4.42
N GLY A 444 -3.70 -6.80 -4.57
CA GLY A 444 -4.22 -8.12 -4.21
C GLY A 444 -4.49 -8.26 -2.69
N ALA A 445 -3.60 -7.72 -1.85
CA ALA A 445 -3.83 -7.68 -0.40
C ALA A 445 -5.05 -6.83 -0.03
N PHE A 446 -5.23 -5.69 -0.67
CA PHE A 446 -6.39 -4.82 -0.47
C PHE A 446 -7.68 -5.51 -0.91
N GLU A 447 -7.70 -6.14 -2.07
CA GLU A 447 -8.85 -6.90 -2.56
C GLU A 447 -9.24 -8.01 -1.59
N ARG A 448 -8.28 -8.85 -1.20
CA ARG A 448 -8.53 -10.01 -0.35
C ARG A 448 -8.92 -9.64 1.08
N ASN A 449 -8.16 -8.73 1.70
CA ASN A 449 -8.27 -8.46 3.14
C ASN A 449 -9.27 -7.35 3.45
N VAL A 450 -9.49 -6.41 2.52
CA VAL A 450 -10.42 -5.30 2.72
C VAL A 450 -11.74 -5.57 2.00
N LEU A 451 -11.74 -5.69 0.68
CA LEU A 451 -12.97 -5.77 -0.11
C LEU A 451 -13.73 -7.07 0.13
N GLN A 452 -13.09 -8.23 -0.05
CA GLN A 452 -13.75 -9.53 0.12
C GLN A 452 -14.20 -9.79 1.56
N THR A 453 -13.42 -9.30 2.55
CA THR A 453 -13.80 -9.41 3.96
C THR A 453 -14.98 -8.51 4.27
N ASN A 454 -15.00 -7.29 3.73
CA ASN A 454 -16.12 -6.37 3.86
C ASN A 454 -17.40 -6.94 3.24
N VAL A 455 -17.33 -7.50 2.02
CA VAL A 455 -18.49 -8.14 1.37
C VAL A 455 -19.07 -9.25 2.24
N ARG A 456 -18.24 -10.15 2.77
CA ARG A 456 -18.71 -11.22 3.66
C ARG A 456 -19.36 -10.69 4.93
N SER A 457 -18.77 -9.67 5.54
CA SER A 457 -19.33 -9.02 6.73
C SER A 457 -20.68 -8.37 6.46
N LEU A 458 -20.78 -7.64 5.33
CA LEU A 458 -22.03 -7.00 4.91
C LEU A 458 -23.11 -8.03 4.55
N GLN A 459 -22.76 -9.14 3.90
CA GLN A 459 -23.69 -10.23 3.60
C GLN A 459 -24.25 -10.87 4.88
N SER A 460 -23.41 -11.13 5.87
CA SER A 460 -23.86 -11.63 7.17
C SER A 460 -24.77 -10.63 7.89
N ALA A 461 -24.44 -9.33 7.85
CA ALA A 461 -25.30 -8.28 8.40
C ALA A 461 -26.64 -8.19 7.65
N PHE A 462 -26.64 -8.32 6.31
CA PHE A 462 -27.83 -8.36 5.50
C PHE A 462 -28.76 -9.51 5.88
N GLU A 463 -28.22 -10.72 6.06
CA GLU A 463 -29.00 -11.89 6.48
C GLU A 463 -29.63 -11.68 7.85
N ASN A 464 -28.86 -11.19 8.83
CA ASN A 464 -29.34 -10.94 10.18
C ASN A 464 -30.42 -9.85 10.22
N LEU A 465 -30.22 -8.74 9.51
CA LEU A 465 -31.19 -7.65 9.44
C LEU A 465 -32.46 -8.06 8.67
N SER A 466 -32.31 -8.85 7.61
CA SER A 466 -33.45 -9.38 6.86
C SER A 466 -34.27 -10.32 7.72
N ALA A 467 -33.64 -11.23 8.48
CA ALA A 467 -34.32 -12.10 9.43
C ALA A 467 -35.02 -11.30 10.53
N SER A 468 -34.37 -10.26 11.07
CA SER A 468 -34.96 -9.38 12.09
C SER A 468 -36.16 -8.59 11.55
N ASN A 469 -36.04 -8.07 10.33
CA ASN A 469 -37.13 -7.36 9.68
C ASN A 469 -38.35 -8.28 9.43
N SER A 470 -38.09 -9.52 9.00
CA SER A 470 -39.11 -10.55 8.82
C SER A 470 -39.86 -10.85 10.14
N GLN A 471 -39.13 -11.02 11.25
CA GLN A 471 -39.77 -11.26 12.56
C GLN A 471 -40.66 -10.09 13.01
N ILE A 472 -40.33 -8.85 12.65
CA ILE A 472 -41.12 -7.67 13.03
C ILE A 472 -42.30 -7.51 12.10
N ARG A 473 -42.11 -7.62 10.80
CA ARG A 473 -43.07 -7.17 9.79
C ARG A 473 -43.89 -8.28 9.13
N ASP A 474 -43.34 -9.49 8.98
CA ASP A 474 -43.99 -10.55 8.27
C ASP A 474 -45.08 -11.21 9.10
N ALA A 475 -46.15 -11.65 8.46
CA ALA A 475 -47.23 -12.35 9.11
C ALA A 475 -46.94 -13.87 9.15
N ASP A 476 -47.17 -14.49 10.31
CA ASP A 476 -47.26 -15.96 10.39
C ASP A 476 -48.53 -16.43 9.69
N PHE A 477 -48.35 -17.04 8.53
CA PHE A 477 -49.43 -17.48 7.65
C PHE A 477 -50.36 -18.48 8.33
N ALA A 478 -49.85 -19.40 9.13
CA ALA A 478 -50.65 -20.41 9.84
C ALA A 478 -51.52 -19.74 10.91
N GLN A 479 -50.95 -18.83 11.68
CA GLN A 479 -51.66 -18.07 12.70
C GLN A 479 -52.74 -17.15 12.09
N GLU A 480 -52.39 -16.43 10.99
CA GLU A 480 -53.35 -15.51 10.34
C GLU A 480 -54.49 -16.26 9.63
N THR A 481 -54.23 -17.44 9.05
CA THR A 481 -55.26 -18.29 8.47
C THR A 481 -56.23 -18.80 9.53
N SER A 482 -55.72 -19.22 10.69
CA SER A 482 -56.55 -19.61 11.84
C SER A 482 -57.42 -18.45 12.34
N ASN A 483 -56.82 -17.26 12.46
CA ASN A 483 -57.52 -16.03 12.87
C ASN A 483 -58.57 -15.59 11.82
N LEU A 484 -58.26 -15.73 10.52
CA LEU A 484 -59.20 -15.46 9.43
C LEU A 484 -60.42 -16.36 9.53
N THR A 485 -60.23 -17.69 9.67
CA THR A 485 -61.31 -18.65 9.82
C THR A 485 -62.22 -18.31 11.01
N ARG A 486 -61.59 -17.96 12.16
CA ARG A 486 -62.32 -17.49 13.34
C ARG A 486 -63.13 -16.23 13.04
N ALA A 487 -62.56 -15.24 12.37
CA ALA A 487 -63.22 -13.97 12.04
C ALA A 487 -64.38 -14.21 11.05
N GLN A 488 -64.25 -15.13 10.09
CA GLN A 488 -65.34 -15.55 9.18
C GLN A 488 -66.50 -16.17 9.95
N ILE A 489 -66.23 -17.12 10.87
CA ILE A 489 -67.24 -17.77 11.69
C ILE A 489 -67.95 -16.73 12.56
N LEU A 490 -67.19 -15.82 13.21
CA LEU A 490 -67.76 -14.76 14.04
C LEU A 490 -68.63 -13.78 13.24
N SER A 491 -68.21 -13.42 12.03
CA SER A 491 -69.01 -12.57 11.14
C SER A 491 -70.29 -13.24 10.70
N SER A 492 -70.26 -14.53 10.29
CA SER A 492 -71.45 -15.32 9.93
C SER A 492 -72.37 -15.52 11.14
N SER A 493 -71.79 -15.82 12.30
CA SER A 493 -72.60 -15.96 13.52
C SER A 493 -73.21 -14.63 13.96
N GLY A 494 -72.45 -13.52 13.80
CA GLY A 494 -72.95 -12.18 14.10
C GLY A 494 -74.15 -11.74 13.25
N THR A 495 -74.14 -12.07 11.97
CA THR A 495 -75.32 -11.85 11.08
C THR A 495 -76.55 -12.66 11.52
N SER A 496 -76.35 -13.91 11.91
CA SER A 496 -77.38 -14.76 12.43
C SER A 496 -77.97 -14.25 13.77
N VAL A 497 -77.10 -13.82 14.70
CA VAL A 497 -77.55 -13.26 15.96
C VAL A 497 -78.25 -11.91 15.79
N LEU A 498 -77.78 -11.07 14.86
CA LEU A 498 -78.49 -9.80 14.53
C LEU A 498 -79.88 -10.07 13.97
N SER A 499 -80.08 -11.07 13.07
CA SER A 499 -81.35 -11.49 12.56
C SER A 499 -82.29 -11.98 13.70
N LEU A 500 -81.80 -12.80 14.62
CA LEU A 500 -82.54 -13.27 15.78
C LEU A 500 -82.94 -12.15 16.75
N ALA A 501 -82.00 -11.19 17.02
CA ALA A 501 -82.32 -10.03 17.86
C ALA A 501 -83.38 -9.10 17.29
N ASN A 502 -83.43 -8.97 15.95
CA ASN A 502 -84.52 -8.24 15.26
C ASN A 502 -85.84 -8.99 15.28
N GLN A 503 -85.87 -10.33 15.14
CA GLN A 503 -87.06 -11.15 15.24
C GLN A 503 -87.69 -11.15 16.63
N GLN A 504 -86.91 -11.16 17.71
CA GLN A 504 -87.37 -11.04 19.09
C GLN A 504 -88.18 -9.76 19.31
N SER A 505 -87.79 -8.63 18.78
CA SER A 505 -88.55 -7.38 18.87
C SER A 505 -89.89 -7.43 18.13
N GLN A 506 -89.92 -8.11 16.98
CA GLN A 506 -91.14 -8.31 16.21
C GLN A 506 -92.13 -9.23 16.93
N GLN A 507 -91.60 -10.30 17.58
CA GLN A 507 -92.49 -11.19 18.38
C GLN A 507 -93.10 -10.51 19.58
N VAL A 508 -92.32 -9.60 20.27
CA VAL A 508 -92.87 -8.79 21.35
C VAL A 508 -93.91 -7.79 20.87
N LEU A 509 -93.75 -7.23 19.67
CA LEU A 509 -94.77 -6.35 19.04
C LEU A 509 -96.04 -7.12 18.67
N GLN A 510 -95.92 -8.39 18.17
CA GLN A 510 -97.09 -9.29 17.86
C GLN A 510 -97.85 -9.77 19.11
N LEU A 511 -97.16 -9.80 20.29
CA LEU A 511 -97.82 -10.17 21.55
C LEU A 511 -98.53 -8.98 22.22
N LEU A 512 -98.29 -7.75 21.79
CA LEU A 512 -98.82 -6.50 22.34
C LEU A 512 -99.95 -5.88 21.44
N GLY A 513 -100.09 -6.36 20.21
CA GLY A 513 -101.18 -5.98 19.24
C GLY A 513 -102.03 -7.14 18.86
#